data_9c9553b4063fb675b166e02a6e51d94e
#
_entry.id   9c9553b4063fb675b166e02a6e51d94e
#
_cell.length_a   1.000
_cell.length_b   1.000
_cell.length_c   1.000
_cell.angle_alpha   90.00
_cell.angle_beta   90.00
_cell.angle_gamma   90.00
#
_symmetry.space_group_name_H-M   'P 1'
#
loop_
_entity.id
_entity.type
_entity.pdbx_description
1 polymer ?
#
loop_
_entity_poly.entity_id
_entity_poly.type
_entity_poly.pdbx_seq_one_letter_code
_entity_poly.pdbx_strand_id
1 'polypeptide(L)'
;DGLLSGKMILAQTSAYQSKKRRLELARKFVEGAAFNMTKNLRYYNSRGKDLEGVIEKIEQYAAMLPNAEAVDEMMGLEGNIRQTYYEGFELILNDFSMGGRSKQPPKNEVNALISFGNMMCYSQCLRAIHQTQLNPTISYLHTPGDRRYSLSLDISEIFKPILVDRVIFKLLNKKELQEKHFENKLNKCLLNPAGKKIFVQAFEERLNETIQHRSLKRKVSYRHLIKLECYKL
;
A
#
# COMPACT_ATOMS: atom_id res chain seq x y z
N ASP A 1 -3.42 15.25 19.88
CA ASP A 1 -3.51 14.37 21.04
C ASP A 1 -4.38 13.19 20.65
N GLY A 2 -3.79 11.99 20.65
CA GLY A 2 -4.50 10.78 20.26
C GLY A 2 -5.52 10.35 21.33
N LEU A 3 -6.51 9.56 20.90
CA LEU A 3 -7.51 8.96 21.78
C LEU A 3 -6.95 7.71 22.50
N LEU A 4 -5.65 7.69 22.81
CA LEU A 4 -4.97 6.53 23.41
C LEU A 4 -5.67 6.09 24.70
N SER A 5 -5.84 4.79 24.84
CA SER A 5 -6.46 4.16 25.99
C SER A 5 -5.56 3.04 26.50
N GLY A 6 -5.34 3.00 27.82
CA GLY A 6 -4.57 1.92 28.45
C GLY A 6 -5.12 0.54 28.12
N LYS A 7 -6.45 0.39 28.11
CA LYS A 7 -7.11 -0.87 27.74
C LYS A 7 -6.74 -1.32 26.32
N MET A 8 -6.73 -0.39 25.36
CA MET A 8 -6.39 -0.70 23.98
C MET A 8 -4.89 -1.04 23.83
N ILE A 9 -4.01 -0.31 24.51
CA ILE A 9 -2.57 -0.60 24.49
C ILE A 9 -2.30 -2.01 25.03
N LEU A 10 -2.93 -2.39 26.13
CA LEU A 10 -2.80 -3.74 26.70
C LEU A 10 -3.34 -4.81 25.73
N ALA A 11 -4.49 -4.56 25.08
CA ALA A 11 -5.05 -5.47 24.07
C ALA A 11 -4.11 -5.65 22.87
N GLN A 12 -3.57 -4.56 22.32
CA GLN A 12 -2.60 -4.61 21.22
C GLN A 12 -1.32 -5.34 21.64
N THR A 13 -0.79 -5.07 22.82
CA THR A 13 0.40 -5.75 23.38
C THR A 13 0.16 -7.24 23.53
N SER A 14 -0.98 -7.64 24.12
CA SER A 14 -1.37 -9.04 24.25
C SER A 14 -1.49 -9.74 22.89
N ALA A 15 -2.10 -9.08 21.90
CA ALA A 15 -2.19 -9.62 20.55
C ALA A 15 -0.81 -9.77 19.88
N TYR A 16 0.11 -8.82 20.09
CA TYR A 16 1.48 -8.88 19.59
C TYR A 16 2.28 -10.03 20.23
N GLN A 17 2.16 -10.24 21.55
CA GLN A 17 2.86 -11.28 22.27
C GLN A 17 2.32 -12.69 21.96
N SER A 18 1.06 -12.80 21.58
CA SER A 18 0.47 -14.07 21.15
C SER A 18 0.92 -14.41 19.73
N LYS A 19 1.84 -15.38 19.57
CA LYS A 19 2.33 -15.85 18.27
C LYS A 19 1.18 -16.10 17.28
N LYS A 20 0.13 -16.80 17.74
CA LYS A 20 -1.05 -17.12 16.90
C LYS A 20 -1.79 -15.86 16.46
N ARG A 21 -2.15 -14.97 17.38
CA ARG A 21 -2.93 -13.77 17.06
C ARG A 21 -2.13 -12.80 16.19
N ARG A 22 -0.85 -12.61 16.48
CA ARG A 22 0.05 -11.78 15.67
C ARG A 22 0.11 -12.29 14.23
N LEU A 23 0.27 -13.60 14.05
CA LEU A 23 0.34 -14.21 12.71
C LEU A 23 -1.00 -14.08 11.97
N GLU A 24 -2.13 -14.26 12.64
CA GLU A 24 -3.46 -14.06 12.06
C GLU A 24 -3.66 -12.62 11.56
N LEU A 25 -3.28 -11.63 12.35
CA LEU A 25 -3.37 -10.20 11.99
C LEU A 25 -2.41 -9.87 10.82
N ALA A 26 -1.15 -10.32 10.90
CA ALA A 26 -0.19 -10.15 9.82
C ALA A 26 -0.69 -10.72 8.50
N ARG A 27 -1.29 -11.92 8.54
CA ARG A 27 -1.90 -12.56 7.37
C ARG A 27 -2.99 -11.68 6.75
N LYS A 28 -3.87 -11.09 7.56
CA LYS A 28 -4.95 -10.23 7.04
C LYS A 28 -4.45 -8.99 6.29
N PHE A 29 -3.34 -8.41 6.71
CA PHE A 29 -2.71 -7.31 5.97
C PHE A 29 -2.20 -7.78 4.61
N VAL A 30 -1.51 -8.91 4.56
CA VAL A 30 -0.96 -9.44 3.29
C VAL A 30 -2.07 -9.94 2.36
N GLU A 31 -3.08 -10.64 2.87
CA GLU A 31 -4.27 -11.04 2.09
C GLU A 31 -4.97 -9.82 1.47
N GLY A 32 -5.18 -8.77 2.26
CA GLY A 32 -5.80 -7.53 1.80
C GLY A 32 -4.97 -6.81 0.73
N ALA A 33 -3.66 -6.78 0.89
CA ALA A 33 -2.74 -6.21 -0.09
C ALA A 33 -2.76 -7.03 -1.40
N ALA A 34 -2.61 -8.35 -1.32
CA ALA A 34 -2.64 -9.25 -2.47
C ALA A 34 -3.97 -9.14 -3.25
N PHE A 35 -5.10 -9.13 -2.55
CA PHE A 35 -6.42 -8.93 -3.15
C PHE A 35 -6.49 -7.63 -3.95
N ASN A 36 -6.02 -6.52 -3.41
CA ASN A 36 -6.06 -5.22 -4.07
C ASN A 36 -5.08 -5.13 -5.24
N MET A 37 -3.90 -5.75 -5.14
CA MET A 37 -2.96 -5.87 -6.26
C MET A 37 -3.57 -6.67 -7.41
N THR A 38 -4.11 -7.86 -7.14
CA THR A 38 -4.77 -8.69 -8.14
C THR A 38 -5.96 -7.97 -8.78
N LYS A 39 -6.74 -7.21 -8.00
CA LYS A 39 -7.83 -6.41 -8.53
C LYS A 39 -7.35 -5.32 -9.51
N ASN A 40 -6.21 -4.70 -9.24
CA ASN A 40 -5.60 -3.75 -10.18
C ASN A 40 -5.17 -4.45 -11.48
N LEU A 41 -4.48 -5.58 -11.37
CA LEU A 41 -4.03 -6.34 -12.54
C LEU A 41 -5.21 -6.81 -13.39
N ARG A 42 -6.25 -7.39 -12.78
CA ARG A 42 -7.46 -7.81 -13.48
C ARG A 42 -8.16 -6.67 -14.21
N TYR A 43 -8.16 -5.47 -13.63
CA TYR A 43 -8.70 -4.28 -14.29
C TYR A 43 -7.95 -3.94 -15.59
N TYR A 44 -6.62 -4.01 -15.60
CA TYR A 44 -5.82 -3.75 -16.80
C TYR A 44 -5.81 -4.94 -17.77
N ASN A 45 -5.85 -6.17 -17.26
CA ASN A 45 -6.00 -7.37 -18.07
C ASN A 45 -7.29 -7.33 -18.90
N SER A 46 -8.42 -6.95 -18.31
CA SER A 46 -9.69 -6.76 -19.03
C SER A 46 -9.68 -5.63 -20.06
N ARG A 47 -8.61 -4.82 -20.09
CA ARG A 47 -8.39 -3.74 -21.06
C ARG A 47 -7.28 -4.06 -22.09
N GLY A 48 -6.97 -5.32 -22.27
CA GLY A 48 -6.05 -5.80 -23.30
C GLY A 48 -4.58 -5.80 -22.89
N LYS A 49 -4.25 -5.65 -21.59
CA LYS A 49 -2.90 -5.88 -21.09
C LYS A 49 -2.75 -7.36 -20.71
N ASP A 50 -1.73 -8.03 -21.23
CA ASP A 50 -1.48 -9.46 -20.91
C ASP A 50 -0.86 -9.62 -19.52
N LEU A 51 -1.72 -9.77 -18.51
CA LEU A 51 -1.33 -9.84 -17.09
C LEU A 51 -1.69 -11.17 -16.43
N GLU A 52 -2.24 -12.14 -17.19
CA GLU A 52 -2.72 -13.40 -16.62
C GLU A 52 -1.63 -14.16 -15.86
N GLY A 53 -0.44 -14.29 -16.46
CA GLY A 53 0.69 -14.97 -15.81
C GLY A 53 1.15 -14.28 -14.51
N VAL A 54 1.07 -12.96 -14.45
CA VAL A 54 1.39 -12.19 -13.22
C VAL A 54 0.33 -12.42 -12.16
N ILE A 55 -0.95 -12.44 -12.56
CA ILE A 55 -2.08 -12.71 -11.65
C ILE A 55 -1.97 -14.10 -11.07
N GLU A 56 -1.79 -15.13 -11.89
CA GLU A 56 -1.65 -16.52 -11.45
C GLU A 56 -0.51 -16.71 -10.45
N LYS A 57 0.64 -16.09 -10.71
CA LYS A 57 1.80 -16.16 -9.82
C LYS A 57 1.54 -15.50 -8.46
N ILE A 58 0.83 -14.36 -8.43
CA ILE A 58 0.42 -13.74 -7.15
C ILE A 58 -0.57 -14.63 -6.42
N GLU A 59 -1.53 -15.24 -7.10
CA GLU A 59 -2.52 -16.14 -6.50
C GLU A 59 -1.88 -17.40 -5.93
N GLN A 60 -0.84 -17.94 -6.58
CA GLN A 60 -0.04 -19.05 -6.03
C GLN A 60 0.64 -18.68 -4.72
N TYR A 61 1.30 -17.51 -4.63
CA TYR A 61 1.88 -17.03 -3.38
C TYR A 61 0.80 -16.76 -2.31
N ALA A 62 -0.32 -16.16 -2.70
CA ALA A 62 -1.42 -15.88 -1.78
C ALA A 62 -2.03 -17.17 -1.20
N ALA A 63 -2.10 -18.24 -1.98
CA ALA A 63 -2.55 -19.56 -1.52
C ALA A 63 -1.63 -20.19 -0.47
N MET A 64 -0.37 -19.75 -0.36
CA MET A 64 0.57 -20.20 0.67
C MET A 64 0.40 -19.48 2.01
N LEU A 65 -0.24 -18.31 2.05
CA LEU A 65 -0.39 -17.50 3.26
C LEU A 65 -1.03 -18.24 4.45
N PRO A 66 -2.07 -19.09 4.26
CA PRO A 66 -2.65 -19.86 5.37
C PRO A 66 -1.68 -20.84 6.03
N ASN A 67 -0.66 -21.29 5.31
CA ASN A 67 0.30 -22.29 5.76
C ASN A 67 1.54 -21.68 6.42
N ALA A 68 1.70 -20.36 6.39
CA ALA A 68 2.83 -19.70 7.05
C ALA A 68 2.74 -19.87 8.57
N GLU A 69 3.83 -20.29 9.19
CA GLU A 69 3.92 -20.55 10.63
C GLU A 69 4.60 -19.44 11.42
N ALA A 70 5.22 -18.49 10.72
CA ALA A 70 5.94 -17.37 11.30
C ALA A 70 5.69 -16.06 10.53
N VAL A 71 5.84 -14.91 11.24
CA VAL A 71 5.69 -13.58 10.62
C VAL A 71 6.77 -13.33 9.58
N ASP A 72 7.98 -13.86 9.76
CA ASP A 72 9.07 -13.71 8.78
C ASP A 72 8.75 -14.44 7.46
N GLU A 73 8.11 -15.61 7.52
CA GLU A 73 7.59 -16.29 6.32
C GLU A 73 6.51 -15.48 5.64
N MET A 74 5.61 -14.87 6.45
CA MET A 74 4.57 -13.98 5.94
C MET A 74 5.17 -12.76 5.23
N MET A 75 6.23 -12.16 5.79
CA MET A 75 6.99 -11.08 5.17
C MET A 75 7.66 -11.51 3.86
N GLY A 76 8.21 -12.72 3.82
CA GLY A 76 8.79 -13.30 2.61
C GLY A 76 7.75 -13.46 1.49
N LEU A 77 6.57 -13.99 1.81
CA LEU A 77 5.46 -14.12 0.87
C LEU A 77 4.95 -12.75 0.39
N GLU A 78 4.83 -11.76 1.32
CA GLU A 78 4.49 -10.37 0.95
C GLU A 78 5.51 -9.81 -0.05
N GLY A 79 6.80 -10.00 0.22
CA GLY A 79 7.88 -9.56 -0.66
C GLY A 79 7.77 -10.18 -2.06
N ASN A 80 7.53 -11.49 -2.17
CA ASN A 80 7.35 -12.18 -3.45
C ASN A 80 6.11 -11.70 -4.20
N ILE A 81 4.99 -11.54 -3.51
CA ILE A 81 3.75 -10.98 -4.08
C ILE A 81 4.01 -9.57 -4.63
N ARG A 82 4.69 -8.73 -3.86
CA ARG A 82 5.00 -7.34 -4.24
C ARG A 82 5.94 -7.28 -5.44
N GLN A 83 6.98 -8.09 -5.44
CA GLN A 83 7.92 -8.16 -6.55
C GLN A 83 7.23 -8.58 -7.85
N THR A 84 6.43 -9.65 -7.78
CA THR A 84 5.64 -10.12 -8.93
C THR A 84 4.64 -9.07 -9.40
N TYR A 85 4.00 -8.36 -8.49
CA TYR A 85 3.10 -7.25 -8.83
C TYR A 85 3.81 -6.12 -9.60
N TYR A 86 5.04 -5.79 -9.21
CA TYR A 86 5.84 -4.80 -9.93
C TYR A 86 6.29 -5.26 -11.33
N GLU A 87 6.40 -6.56 -11.59
CA GLU A 87 6.57 -7.07 -12.96
C GLU A 87 5.40 -6.65 -13.86
N GLY A 88 4.18 -6.62 -13.30
CA GLY A 88 2.98 -6.14 -14.00
C GLY A 88 3.01 -4.65 -14.37
N PHE A 89 3.80 -3.80 -13.68
CA PHE A 89 3.93 -2.38 -14.03
C PHE A 89 4.50 -2.19 -15.42
N GLU A 90 5.48 -3.01 -15.83
CA GLU A 90 6.07 -2.97 -17.19
C GLU A 90 5.02 -3.19 -18.29
N LEU A 91 4.00 -4.00 -17.99
CA LEU A 91 2.93 -4.30 -18.94
C LEU A 91 1.80 -3.25 -18.89
N ILE A 92 1.58 -2.62 -17.76
CA ILE A 92 0.54 -1.59 -17.57
C ILE A 92 0.97 -0.24 -18.11
N LEU A 93 2.22 0.17 -17.84
CA LEU A 93 2.77 1.45 -18.24
C LEU A 93 3.13 1.45 -19.72
N ASN A 94 2.85 2.57 -20.43
CA ASN A 94 3.11 2.68 -21.86
C ASN A 94 4.48 3.30 -22.17
N ASP A 95 4.79 4.42 -21.52
CA ASP A 95 5.97 5.26 -21.88
C ASP A 95 7.05 5.25 -20.78
N PHE A 96 6.82 4.56 -19.67
CA PHE A 96 7.74 4.50 -18.53
C PHE A 96 8.02 3.06 -18.12
N SER A 97 9.25 2.78 -17.70
CA SER A 97 9.68 1.47 -17.21
C SER A 97 9.82 1.47 -15.70
N MET A 98 9.42 0.38 -15.06
CA MET A 98 9.68 0.14 -13.65
C MET A 98 11.16 -0.15 -13.37
N GLY A 99 11.82 -0.92 -14.23
CA GLY A 99 13.25 -1.23 -14.14
C GLY A 99 13.70 -1.86 -12.82
N GLY A 100 12.77 -2.57 -12.14
CA GLY A 100 12.98 -3.07 -10.79
C GLY A 100 12.78 -2.01 -9.68
N ARG A 101 12.60 -2.47 -8.43
CA ARG A 101 12.31 -1.58 -7.29
C ARG A 101 13.59 -1.00 -6.67
N SER A 102 13.77 0.32 -6.76
CA SER A 102 14.81 1.08 -6.06
C SER A 102 14.17 2.07 -5.07
N LYS A 103 14.64 2.09 -3.82
CA LYS A 103 13.98 2.86 -2.74
C LYS A 103 14.77 4.10 -2.31
N GLN A 104 16.05 3.95 -2.06
CA GLN A 104 16.89 4.98 -1.46
C GLN A 104 18.29 4.97 -2.08
N PRO A 105 18.49 5.82 -3.10
CA PRO A 105 17.54 6.70 -3.76
C PRO A 105 16.69 5.98 -4.83
N PRO A 106 15.51 6.51 -5.20
CA PRO A 106 14.80 6.06 -6.38
C PRO A 106 15.60 6.42 -7.63
N LYS A 107 15.74 5.47 -8.57
CA LYS A 107 16.62 5.62 -9.74
C LYS A 107 15.89 6.06 -11.01
N ASN A 108 14.57 5.95 -11.04
CA ASN A 108 13.73 6.34 -12.17
C ASN A 108 12.41 6.96 -11.72
N GLU A 109 11.62 7.44 -12.66
CA GLU A 109 10.38 8.18 -12.45
C GLU A 109 9.34 7.33 -11.71
N VAL A 110 9.15 6.08 -12.10
CA VAL A 110 8.18 5.16 -11.47
C VAL A 110 8.54 4.90 -10.02
N ASN A 111 9.83 4.65 -9.74
CA ASN A 111 10.32 4.47 -8.38
C ASN A 111 10.19 5.74 -7.53
N ALA A 112 10.39 6.92 -8.13
CA ALA A 112 10.17 8.21 -7.47
C ALA A 112 8.71 8.38 -7.06
N LEU A 113 7.78 8.06 -7.96
CA LEU A 113 6.33 8.13 -7.71
C LEU A 113 5.89 7.14 -6.63
N ILE A 114 6.36 5.89 -6.68
CA ILE A 114 6.06 4.88 -5.66
C ILE A 114 6.57 5.35 -4.29
N SER A 115 7.79 5.87 -4.22
CA SER A 115 8.37 6.32 -2.95
C SER A 115 7.62 7.51 -2.38
N PHE A 116 7.28 8.50 -3.21
CA PHE A 116 6.52 9.68 -2.81
C PHE A 116 5.09 9.33 -2.41
N GLY A 117 4.39 8.55 -3.23
CA GLY A 117 3.02 8.12 -2.96
C GLY A 117 2.90 7.23 -1.73
N ASN A 118 3.85 6.32 -1.50
CA ASN A 118 3.87 5.49 -0.29
C ASN A 118 4.01 6.35 0.98
N MET A 119 4.83 7.40 0.93
CA MET A 119 4.98 8.32 2.07
C MET A 119 3.68 9.06 2.36
N MET A 120 2.95 9.49 1.32
CA MET A 120 1.63 10.09 1.47
C MET A 120 0.62 9.09 2.05
N CYS A 121 0.63 7.84 1.58
CA CYS A 121 -0.24 6.76 2.08
C CYS A 121 0.03 6.49 3.57
N TYR A 122 1.29 6.41 4.00
CA TYR A 122 1.66 6.28 5.42
C TYR A 122 1.09 7.40 6.27
N SER A 123 1.22 8.64 5.81
CA SER A 123 0.71 9.81 6.53
C SER A 123 -0.81 9.76 6.70
N GLN A 124 -1.55 9.29 5.69
CA GLN A 124 -3.01 9.12 5.78
C GLN A 124 -3.39 7.98 6.73
N CYS A 125 -2.67 6.86 6.70
CA CYS A 125 -2.88 5.76 7.64
C CYS A 125 -2.58 6.19 9.08
N LEU A 126 -1.48 6.89 9.31
CA LEU A 126 -1.13 7.42 10.62
C LEU A 126 -2.19 8.40 11.15
N ARG A 127 -2.68 9.31 10.28
CA ARG A 127 -3.77 10.22 10.62
C ARG A 127 -5.05 9.45 11.02
N ALA A 128 -5.38 8.39 10.31
CA ALA A 128 -6.55 7.56 10.63
C ALA A 128 -6.38 6.83 11.98
N ILE A 129 -5.18 6.29 12.26
CA ILE A 129 -4.85 5.64 13.54
C ILE A 129 -5.02 6.63 14.69
N HIS A 130 -4.52 7.86 14.57
CA HIS A 130 -4.65 8.91 15.60
C HIS A 130 -6.11 9.33 15.86
N GLN A 131 -7.04 9.01 14.97
CA GLN A 131 -8.48 9.21 15.18
C GLN A 131 -9.17 8.01 15.86
N THR A 132 -8.39 7.04 16.32
CA THR A 132 -8.85 5.84 17.05
C THR A 132 -8.10 5.73 18.37
N GLN A 133 -8.38 4.67 19.13
CA GLN A 133 -7.67 4.37 20.39
C GLN A 133 -6.39 3.54 20.18
N LEU A 134 -6.04 3.21 18.91
CA LEU A 134 -4.87 2.39 18.61
C LEU A 134 -3.56 3.14 18.84
N ASN A 135 -2.58 2.42 19.39
CA ASN A 135 -1.21 2.90 19.46
C ASN A 135 -0.51 2.66 18.11
N PRO A 136 -0.03 3.70 17.41
CA PRO A 136 0.57 3.56 16.08
C PRO A 136 1.93 2.84 16.07
N THR A 137 2.55 2.63 17.21
CA THR A 137 3.87 1.97 17.32
C THR A 137 3.78 0.45 17.45
N ILE A 138 2.59 -0.10 17.73
CA ILE A 138 2.37 -1.55 17.89
C ILE A 138 1.79 -2.11 16.60
N SER A 139 2.64 -2.76 15.82
CA SER A 139 2.32 -3.42 14.54
C SER A 139 2.37 -4.94 14.68
N TYR A 140 1.92 -5.65 13.66
CA TYR A 140 1.83 -7.11 13.68
C TYR A 140 2.64 -7.77 12.56
N LEU A 141 2.63 -7.20 11.36
CA LEU A 141 3.43 -7.66 10.23
C LEU A 141 4.86 -7.11 10.31
N HIS A 142 5.01 -5.79 10.33
CA HIS A 142 6.31 -5.14 10.50
C HIS A 142 6.75 -5.21 11.96
N THR A 143 8.06 -5.34 12.17
CA THR A 143 8.61 -5.30 13.54
C THR A 143 8.55 -3.89 14.10
N PRO A 144 7.97 -3.68 15.30
CA PRO A 144 8.02 -2.41 15.99
C PRO A 144 9.47 -1.94 16.20
N GLY A 145 9.73 -0.66 16.00
CA GLY A 145 11.08 -0.08 16.18
C GLY A 145 11.00 1.30 16.83
N ASP A 146 12.11 1.76 17.38
CA ASP A 146 12.20 2.94 18.26
C ASP A 146 11.69 4.26 17.65
N ARG A 147 11.64 4.40 16.34
CA ARG A 147 11.32 5.66 15.65
C ARG A 147 10.28 5.52 14.55
N ARG A 148 9.46 4.47 14.58
CA ARG A 148 8.50 4.21 13.50
C ARG A 148 7.09 3.99 14.04
N TYR A 149 6.14 4.63 13.39
CA TYR A 149 4.73 4.32 13.56
C TYR A 149 4.39 3.09 12.73
N SER A 150 4.90 1.92 13.15
CA SER A 150 4.94 0.69 12.36
C SER A 150 3.55 0.16 12.01
N LEU A 151 2.52 0.44 12.79
CA LEU A 151 1.14 0.07 12.46
C LEU A 151 0.66 0.79 11.18
N SER A 152 1.14 2.01 10.92
CA SER A 152 0.81 2.71 9.67
C SER A 152 1.39 2.01 8.44
N LEU A 153 2.52 1.30 8.60
CA LEU A 153 3.09 0.46 7.55
C LEU A 153 2.17 -0.72 7.27
N ASP A 154 1.75 -1.46 8.30
CA ASP A 154 0.85 -2.61 8.15
C ASP A 154 -0.44 -2.24 7.42
N ILE A 155 -1.14 -1.19 7.90
CA ILE A 155 -2.39 -0.74 7.30
C ILE A 155 -2.17 -0.25 5.85
N SER A 156 -1.06 0.47 5.60
CA SER A 156 -0.77 1.01 4.27
C SER A 156 -0.56 -0.08 3.21
N GLU A 157 -0.13 -1.29 3.60
CA GLU A 157 0.02 -2.40 2.63
C GLU A 157 -1.29 -2.68 1.90
N ILE A 158 -2.43 -2.61 2.58
CA ILE A 158 -3.75 -2.79 1.98
C ILE A 158 -4.07 -1.66 0.99
N PHE A 159 -3.67 -0.42 1.31
CA PHE A 159 -4.13 0.78 0.60
C PHE A 159 -3.18 1.26 -0.50
N LYS A 160 -1.89 0.92 -0.47
CA LYS A 160 -0.93 1.29 -1.51
C LYS A 160 -1.42 0.95 -2.94
N PRO A 161 -1.91 -0.27 -3.22
CA PRO A 161 -2.39 -0.59 -4.56
C PRO A 161 -3.56 0.28 -4.99
N ILE A 162 -4.45 0.64 -4.06
CA ILE A 162 -5.67 1.39 -4.35
C ILE A 162 -5.40 2.89 -4.49
N LEU A 163 -4.59 3.46 -3.60
CA LEU A 163 -4.38 4.90 -3.49
C LEU A 163 -3.16 5.38 -4.26
N VAL A 164 -2.07 4.62 -4.25
CA VAL A 164 -0.80 5.03 -4.86
C VAL A 164 -0.70 4.52 -6.29
N ASP A 165 -0.76 3.20 -6.47
CA ASP A 165 -0.46 2.60 -7.76
C ASP A 165 -1.49 2.97 -8.82
N ARG A 166 -2.78 3.05 -8.46
CA ARG A 166 -3.82 3.53 -9.37
C ARG A 166 -3.65 4.98 -9.79
N VAL A 167 -3.16 5.84 -8.90
CA VAL A 167 -2.84 7.23 -9.23
C VAL A 167 -1.65 7.27 -10.18
N ILE A 168 -0.59 6.48 -9.93
CA ILE A 168 0.57 6.38 -10.81
C ILE A 168 0.13 5.95 -12.22
N PHE A 169 -0.62 4.87 -12.34
CA PHE A 169 -1.09 4.38 -13.64
C PHE A 169 -1.95 5.42 -14.38
N LYS A 170 -2.85 6.10 -13.64
CA LYS A 170 -3.68 7.17 -14.23
C LYS A 170 -2.81 8.28 -14.78
N LEU A 171 -1.91 8.82 -13.97
CA LEU A 171 -1.12 10.02 -14.32
C LEU A 171 -0.12 9.76 -15.43
N LEU A 172 0.53 8.60 -15.45
CA LEU A 172 1.50 8.24 -16.48
C LEU A 172 0.80 7.87 -17.80
N ASN A 173 -0.19 6.98 -17.76
CA ASN A 173 -0.87 6.54 -19.00
C ASN A 173 -1.72 7.64 -19.66
N LYS A 174 -2.20 8.62 -18.90
CA LYS A 174 -2.88 9.80 -19.42
C LYS A 174 -1.92 10.94 -19.79
N LYS A 175 -0.61 10.75 -19.60
CA LYS A 175 0.42 11.78 -19.84
C LYS A 175 0.24 13.07 -19.04
N GLU A 176 -0.47 12.98 -17.90
CA GLU A 176 -0.60 14.08 -16.94
C GLU A 176 0.73 14.34 -16.20
N LEU A 177 1.52 13.27 -15.94
CA LEU A 177 2.93 13.34 -15.58
C LEU A 177 3.79 12.91 -16.77
N GLN A 178 4.85 13.66 -17.02
CA GLN A 178 5.81 13.48 -18.11
C GLN A 178 7.24 13.66 -17.56
N GLU A 179 8.27 13.31 -18.31
CA GLU A 179 9.68 13.44 -17.91
C GLU A 179 10.04 14.82 -17.37
N LYS A 180 9.50 15.92 -17.95
CA LYS A 180 9.71 17.30 -17.48
C LYS A 180 9.26 17.58 -16.04
N HIS A 181 8.49 16.68 -15.42
CA HIS A 181 8.02 16.79 -14.05
C HIS A 181 8.96 16.11 -13.04
N PHE A 182 10.10 15.61 -13.52
CA PHE A 182 11.11 14.95 -12.71
C PHE A 182 12.46 15.68 -12.80
N GLU A 183 13.26 15.51 -11.77
CA GLU A 183 14.64 16.01 -11.69
C GLU A 183 15.57 14.83 -11.42
N ASN A 184 16.56 14.64 -12.29
CA ASN A 184 17.61 13.66 -12.12
C ASN A 184 18.86 14.35 -11.56
N LYS A 185 19.21 14.07 -10.29
CA LYS A 185 20.40 14.62 -9.62
C LYS A 185 21.18 13.50 -8.95
N LEU A 186 22.48 13.40 -9.24
CA LEU A 186 23.39 12.49 -8.52
C LEU A 186 22.82 11.07 -8.29
N ASN A 187 22.38 10.41 -9.36
CA ASN A 187 21.77 9.08 -9.31
C ASN A 187 20.41 9.00 -8.56
N LYS A 188 19.72 10.12 -8.40
CA LYS A 188 18.36 10.20 -7.84
C LYS A 188 17.41 10.74 -8.88
N CYS A 189 16.23 10.12 -8.99
CA CYS A 189 15.10 10.68 -9.70
C CYS A 189 14.07 11.16 -8.67
N LEU A 190 13.67 12.41 -8.73
CA LEU A 190 12.71 13.01 -7.80
C LEU A 190 11.67 13.82 -8.56
N LEU A 191 10.45 13.88 -8.03
CA LEU A 191 9.44 14.83 -8.52
C LEU A 191 9.87 16.26 -8.25
N ASN A 192 9.81 17.11 -9.28
CA ASN A 192 9.95 18.56 -9.11
C ASN A 192 8.66 19.17 -8.50
N PRO A 193 8.65 20.46 -8.14
CA PRO A 193 7.48 21.08 -7.50
C PRO A 193 6.19 20.97 -8.32
N ALA A 194 6.26 21.07 -9.65
CA ALA A 194 5.09 20.92 -10.53
C ALA A 194 4.57 19.47 -10.52
N GLY A 195 5.46 18.49 -10.65
CA GLY A 195 5.11 17.08 -10.56
C GLY A 195 4.50 16.70 -9.21
N LYS A 196 5.06 17.21 -8.11
CA LYS A 196 4.49 17.03 -6.76
C LYS A 196 3.07 17.57 -6.67
N LYS A 197 2.82 18.76 -7.19
CA LYS A 197 1.48 19.38 -7.18
C LYS A 197 0.47 18.51 -7.92
N ILE A 198 0.80 18.02 -9.12
CA ILE A 198 -0.06 17.14 -9.92
C ILE A 198 -0.35 15.85 -9.13
N PHE A 199 0.68 15.21 -8.59
CA PHE A 199 0.52 13.96 -7.85
C PHE A 199 -0.34 14.13 -6.59
N VAL A 200 -0.08 15.18 -5.79
CA VAL A 200 -0.83 15.48 -4.56
C VAL A 200 -2.31 15.70 -4.87
N GLN A 201 -2.62 16.48 -5.91
CA GLN A 201 -3.99 16.72 -6.32
C GLN A 201 -4.70 15.42 -6.71
N ALA A 202 -4.09 14.60 -7.56
CA ALA A 202 -4.67 13.33 -7.99
C ALA A 202 -4.83 12.33 -6.83
N PHE A 203 -3.90 12.32 -5.88
CA PHE A 203 -3.98 11.50 -4.68
C PHE A 203 -5.12 11.95 -3.74
N GLU A 204 -5.29 13.26 -3.54
CA GLU A 204 -6.40 13.81 -2.75
C GLU A 204 -7.76 13.55 -3.40
N GLU A 205 -7.87 13.69 -4.73
CA GLU A 205 -9.07 13.30 -5.47
C GLU A 205 -9.38 11.82 -5.24
N ARG A 206 -8.37 10.95 -5.33
CA ARG A 206 -8.52 9.51 -5.10
C ARG A 206 -8.97 9.18 -3.68
N LEU A 207 -8.42 9.84 -2.66
CA LEU A 207 -8.85 9.69 -1.27
C LEU A 207 -10.32 10.04 -1.04
N ASN A 208 -10.86 10.98 -1.79
CA ASN A 208 -12.23 11.46 -1.67
C ASN A 208 -13.22 10.68 -2.56
N GLU A 209 -12.73 9.87 -3.50
CA GLU A 209 -13.60 8.95 -4.26
C GLU A 209 -14.35 8.02 -3.31
N THR A 210 -15.61 7.76 -3.63
CA THR A 210 -16.48 6.92 -2.81
C THR A 210 -16.75 5.57 -3.47
N ILE A 211 -16.86 4.54 -2.63
CA ILE A 211 -17.29 3.21 -3.04
C ILE A 211 -18.48 2.75 -2.19
N GLN A 212 -19.31 1.85 -2.75
CA GLN A 212 -20.37 1.22 -1.99
C GLN A 212 -19.78 0.24 -0.98
N HIS A 213 -19.93 0.51 0.31
CA HIS A 213 -19.47 -0.38 1.37
C HIS A 213 -20.50 -1.47 1.62
N ARG A 214 -20.09 -2.75 1.47
CA ARG A 214 -21.02 -3.90 1.52
C ARG A 214 -21.75 -4.01 2.85
N SER A 215 -21.04 -3.96 3.97
CA SER A 215 -21.62 -4.13 5.30
C SER A 215 -22.38 -2.89 5.79
N LEU A 216 -21.90 -1.68 5.50
CA LEU A 216 -22.53 -0.44 5.90
C LEU A 216 -23.69 -0.03 4.95
N LYS A 217 -23.84 -0.69 3.80
CA LYS A 217 -24.87 -0.41 2.77
C LYS A 217 -24.94 1.06 2.34
N ARG A 218 -23.83 1.80 2.48
CA ARG A 218 -23.73 3.23 2.11
C ARG A 218 -22.41 3.51 1.38
N LYS A 219 -22.34 4.63 0.66
CA LYS A 219 -21.10 5.10 0.05
C LYS A 219 -20.15 5.63 1.13
N VAL A 220 -18.87 5.25 1.04
CA VAL A 220 -17.79 5.71 1.91
C VAL A 220 -16.59 6.09 1.05
N SER A 221 -15.86 7.14 1.45
CA SER A 221 -14.63 7.53 0.77
C SER A 221 -13.49 6.58 1.13
N TYR A 222 -12.45 6.52 0.28
CA TYR A 222 -11.24 5.76 0.62
C TYR A 222 -10.59 6.28 1.90
N ARG A 223 -10.62 7.60 2.14
CA ARG A 223 -10.17 8.19 3.41
C ARG A 223 -10.89 7.61 4.61
N HIS A 224 -12.21 7.44 4.52
CA HIS A 224 -13.00 6.82 5.59
C HIS A 224 -12.76 5.31 5.70
N LEU A 225 -12.48 4.63 4.58
CA LEU A 225 -12.13 3.20 4.60
C LEU A 225 -10.87 2.91 5.40
N ILE A 226 -9.84 3.77 5.33
CA ILE A 226 -8.63 3.60 6.15
C ILE A 226 -9.01 3.58 7.64
N LYS A 227 -9.89 4.49 8.06
CA LYS A 227 -10.38 4.52 9.44
C LYS A 227 -11.20 3.28 9.80
N LEU A 228 -12.03 2.78 8.90
CA LEU A 228 -12.79 1.55 9.10
C LEU A 228 -11.88 0.32 9.24
N GLU A 229 -10.76 0.26 8.52
CA GLU A 229 -9.77 -0.81 8.70
C GLU A 229 -9.12 -0.73 10.10
N CYS A 230 -8.84 0.47 10.62
CA CYS A 230 -8.34 0.63 11.98
C CYS A 230 -9.31 0.07 13.04
N TYR A 231 -10.63 0.17 12.83
CA TYR A 231 -11.63 -0.37 13.78
C TYR A 231 -11.79 -1.90 13.73
N LYS A 232 -11.14 -2.60 12.80
CA LYS A 232 -11.13 -4.06 12.77
C LYS A 232 -10.03 -4.67 13.64
N LEU A 233 -9.10 -3.86 14.08
CA LEU A 233 -7.98 -4.24 14.95
C LEU A 233 -8.37 -4.15 16.43
#